data_45352c7a9451755ae0d966b2689fd544
#
_entry.id   45352c7a9451755ae0d966b2689fd544
#
_cell.length_a   1.000
_cell.length_b   1.000
_cell.length_c   1.000
_cell.angle_alpha   90.00
_cell.angle_beta   90.00
_cell.angle_gamma   90.00
#
_symmetry.space_group_name_H-M   'P 1'
#
loop_
_entity.id
_entity.type
_entity.pdbx_description
1 polymer ?
#
loop_
_entity_poly.entity_id
_entity_poly.type
_entity_poly.pdbx_seq_one_letter_code
_entity_poly.pdbx_strand_id
1 'polypeptide(L)'
;MQRNALTNIYNINIEFFNDEMIFTLNNTPRAFASYILQNFKGNESKFDEKNHKFSLKIKKDSDFGLIEEIISKREHLKFIVNFNYSEVKFKEFKRNYKIQNSAKFKSRFSALAILLEENFEILGCSNSDSFETVRDSYLALAKIYHPDRHSNKSESIKNEYNAKFKKIQAAYEALKPFFKNQENFIQVG
;
A
#
# COMPACT_ATOMS: atom_id res chain seq x y z
N MET A 1 46.12 -30.77 -2.31
CA MET A 1 45.86 -29.85 -3.43
C MET A 1 44.64 -29.00 -3.07
N GLN A 2 44.86 -27.80 -2.52
CA GLN A 2 43.78 -26.82 -2.31
C GLN A 2 43.44 -26.24 -3.70
N ARG A 3 42.23 -26.54 -4.16
CA ARG A 3 41.69 -25.83 -5.33
C ARG A 3 41.38 -24.39 -4.86
N ASN A 4 42.23 -23.45 -5.26
CA ASN A 4 41.87 -22.04 -5.25
C ASN A 4 40.63 -21.87 -6.14
N ALA A 5 39.45 -21.92 -5.55
CA ALA A 5 38.25 -21.48 -6.23
C ALA A 5 38.44 -19.97 -6.48
N LEU A 6 38.77 -19.60 -7.69
CA LEU A 6 38.68 -18.22 -8.15
C LEU A 6 37.23 -17.77 -7.92
N THR A 7 37.03 -17.05 -6.84
CA THR A 7 35.73 -16.52 -6.52
C THR A 7 35.46 -15.37 -7.49
N ASN A 8 34.67 -15.65 -8.52
CA ASN A 8 34.29 -14.63 -9.48
C ASN A 8 33.52 -13.54 -8.80
N ILE A 9 34.04 -12.32 -8.81
CA ILE A 9 33.35 -11.12 -8.34
C ILE A 9 32.53 -10.57 -9.51
N TYR A 10 31.24 -10.44 -9.31
CA TYR A 10 30.33 -9.92 -10.29
C TYR A 10 30.01 -8.44 -9.99
N ASN A 11 29.92 -7.63 -11.03
CA ASN A 11 29.58 -6.22 -10.90
C ASN A 11 28.19 -5.98 -11.49
N ILE A 12 27.30 -5.37 -10.71
CA ILE A 12 25.94 -5.04 -11.09
C ILE A 12 25.75 -3.54 -10.97
N ASN A 13 25.38 -2.89 -12.06
CA ASN A 13 25.00 -1.49 -12.04
C ASN A 13 23.50 -1.36 -11.78
N ILE A 14 23.11 -0.44 -10.91
CA ILE A 14 21.71 -0.16 -10.61
C ILE A 14 21.39 1.27 -11.03
N GLU A 15 20.35 1.40 -11.83
CA GLU A 15 19.76 2.67 -12.27
C GLU A 15 18.34 2.78 -11.73
N PHE A 16 17.89 4.00 -11.42
CA PHE A 16 16.58 4.28 -10.85
C PHE A 16 15.76 5.10 -11.83
N PHE A 17 14.57 4.64 -12.17
CA PHE A 17 13.73 5.27 -13.18
C PHE A 17 12.26 5.22 -12.79
N ASN A 18 11.63 6.37 -12.52
CA ASN A 18 10.23 6.48 -12.08
C ASN A 18 9.93 5.63 -10.83
N ASP A 19 9.30 4.46 -11.00
CA ASP A 19 8.98 3.47 -9.96
C ASP A 19 9.70 2.12 -10.18
N GLU A 20 10.66 2.08 -11.11
CA GLU A 20 11.44 0.88 -11.44
C GLU A 20 12.92 1.03 -11.09
N MET A 21 13.53 -0.06 -10.67
CA MET A 21 14.97 -0.23 -10.55
C MET A 21 15.44 -1.11 -11.71
N ILE A 22 16.47 -0.67 -12.42
CA ILE A 22 17.07 -1.39 -13.54
C ILE A 22 18.44 -1.90 -13.12
N PHE A 23 18.60 -3.21 -13.17
CA PHE A 23 19.85 -3.91 -12.85
C PHE A 23 20.53 -4.35 -14.15
N THR A 24 21.75 -3.88 -14.38
CA THR A 24 22.58 -4.34 -15.49
C THR A 24 23.57 -5.38 -14.96
N LEU A 25 23.43 -6.62 -15.43
CA LEU A 25 24.12 -7.78 -14.87
C LEU A 25 25.58 -7.90 -15.32
N ASN A 26 25.99 -7.17 -16.36
CA ASN A 26 27.32 -7.33 -16.98
C ASN A 26 27.65 -8.82 -17.20
N ASN A 27 28.63 -9.35 -16.50
CA ASN A 27 29.03 -10.76 -16.58
C ASN A 27 28.33 -11.66 -15.54
N THR A 28 27.33 -11.13 -14.82
CA THR A 28 26.64 -11.87 -13.76
C THR A 28 25.68 -12.89 -14.36
N PRO A 29 25.69 -14.16 -13.88
CA PRO A 29 24.77 -15.17 -14.37
C PRO A 29 23.30 -14.82 -14.16
N ARG A 30 22.44 -15.17 -15.10
CA ARG A 30 20.99 -14.99 -15.00
C ARG A 30 20.39 -15.58 -13.72
N ALA A 31 20.97 -16.65 -13.19
CA ALA A 31 20.58 -17.27 -11.93
C ALA A 31 20.60 -16.30 -10.75
N PHE A 32 21.46 -15.27 -10.78
CA PHE A 32 21.48 -14.23 -9.77
C PHE A 32 20.25 -13.33 -9.87
N ALA A 33 19.81 -12.93 -11.07
CA ALA A 33 18.58 -12.18 -11.25
C ALA A 33 17.36 -12.95 -10.68
N SER A 34 17.26 -14.24 -10.98
CA SER A 34 16.21 -15.10 -10.42
C SER A 34 16.26 -15.16 -8.89
N TYR A 35 17.44 -15.22 -8.30
CA TYR A 35 17.63 -15.18 -6.85
C TYR A 35 17.13 -13.85 -6.26
N ILE A 36 17.51 -12.71 -6.84
CA ILE A 36 17.01 -11.40 -6.38
C ILE A 36 15.49 -11.32 -6.47
N LEU A 37 14.92 -11.69 -7.62
CA LEU A 37 13.49 -11.61 -7.87
C LEU A 37 12.62 -12.50 -6.96
N GLN A 38 13.19 -13.60 -6.45
CA GLN A 38 12.50 -14.45 -5.46
C GLN A 38 12.14 -13.71 -4.16
N ASN A 39 12.89 -12.66 -3.81
CA ASN A 39 12.60 -11.84 -2.63
C ASN A 39 11.45 -10.85 -2.85
N PHE A 40 11.07 -10.61 -4.11
CA PHE A 40 10.06 -9.62 -4.51
C PHE A 40 8.83 -10.29 -5.15
N LYS A 41 8.32 -11.34 -4.51
CA LYS A 41 7.12 -12.05 -4.99
C LYS A 41 5.93 -11.10 -5.11
N GLY A 42 5.34 -11.04 -6.31
CA GLY A 42 4.20 -10.18 -6.61
C GLY A 42 4.55 -8.77 -7.10
N ASN A 43 5.86 -8.42 -7.18
CA ASN A 43 6.29 -7.22 -7.88
C ASN A 43 6.40 -7.51 -9.38
N GLU A 44 6.11 -6.50 -10.20
CA GLU A 44 6.34 -6.60 -11.65
C GLU A 44 7.84 -6.57 -11.92
N SER A 45 8.30 -7.50 -12.75
CA SER A 45 9.69 -7.58 -13.19
C SER A 45 9.77 -7.99 -14.64
N LYS A 46 10.76 -7.46 -15.36
CA LYS A 46 11.02 -7.79 -16.75
C LYS A 46 12.49 -8.12 -16.92
N PHE A 47 12.79 -9.13 -17.72
CA PHE A 47 14.16 -9.49 -18.07
C PHE A 47 14.42 -9.21 -19.56
N ASP A 48 15.45 -8.42 -19.83
CA ASP A 48 15.96 -8.13 -21.17
C ASP A 48 17.23 -8.95 -21.41
N GLU A 49 17.08 -10.05 -22.13
CA GLU A 49 18.20 -10.96 -22.42
C GLU A 49 19.28 -10.35 -23.31
N LYS A 50 18.87 -9.50 -24.26
CA LYS A 50 19.82 -8.89 -25.22
C LYS A 50 20.76 -7.91 -24.52
N ASN A 51 20.25 -7.15 -23.57
CA ASN A 51 21.02 -6.13 -22.87
C ASN A 51 21.52 -6.60 -21.51
N HIS A 52 21.30 -7.86 -21.14
CA HIS A 52 21.64 -8.42 -19.82
C HIS A 52 21.12 -7.55 -18.65
N LYS A 53 19.88 -7.07 -18.78
CA LYS A 53 19.23 -6.22 -17.78
C LYS A 53 17.98 -6.89 -17.23
N PHE A 54 17.65 -6.59 -15.98
CA PHE A 54 16.31 -6.84 -15.49
C PHE A 54 15.78 -5.59 -14.75
N SER A 55 14.50 -5.35 -14.85
CA SER A 55 13.82 -4.30 -14.08
C SER A 55 12.97 -4.90 -12.98
N LEU A 56 12.89 -4.17 -11.89
CA LEU A 56 12.06 -4.48 -10.73
C LEU A 56 11.24 -3.24 -10.39
N LYS A 57 9.92 -3.36 -10.45
CA LYS A 57 9.01 -2.29 -10.07
C LYS A 57 8.75 -2.33 -8.57
N ILE A 58 8.91 -1.20 -7.90
CA ILE A 58 8.62 -1.08 -6.47
C ILE A 58 7.11 -1.01 -6.25
N LYS A 59 6.60 -1.87 -5.39
CA LYS A 59 5.17 -1.98 -5.11
C LYS A 59 4.77 -1.45 -3.75
N LYS A 60 5.62 -1.57 -2.75
CA LYS A 60 5.38 -1.17 -1.37
C LYS A 60 6.64 -0.65 -0.69
N ASP A 61 6.48 0.16 0.34
CA ASP A 61 7.59 0.78 1.09
C ASP A 61 8.56 -0.25 1.67
N SER A 62 8.06 -1.40 2.14
CA SER A 62 8.92 -2.48 2.66
C SER A 62 9.88 -3.07 1.63
N ASP A 63 9.64 -2.88 0.32
CA ASP A 63 10.54 -3.33 -0.73
C ASP A 63 11.90 -2.60 -0.65
N PHE A 64 11.90 -1.32 -0.20
CA PHE A 64 13.15 -0.58 -0.01
C PHE A 64 14.05 -1.18 1.08
N GLY A 65 13.46 -1.67 2.18
CA GLY A 65 14.23 -2.37 3.22
C GLY A 65 14.91 -3.65 2.70
N LEU A 66 14.19 -4.42 1.89
CA LEU A 66 14.76 -5.62 1.25
C LEU A 66 15.87 -5.26 0.26
N ILE A 67 15.71 -4.18 -0.51
CA ILE A 67 16.72 -3.69 -1.44
C ILE A 67 17.97 -3.24 -0.68
N GLU A 68 17.81 -2.44 0.37
CA GLU A 68 18.92 -1.98 1.21
C GLU A 68 19.67 -3.17 1.83
N GLU A 69 18.95 -4.19 2.30
CA GLU A 69 19.56 -5.42 2.80
C GLU A 69 20.36 -6.15 1.72
N ILE A 70 19.80 -6.31 0.52
CA ILE A 70 20.47 -7.00 -0.61
C ILE A 70 21.71 -6.22 -1.04
N ILE A 71 21.61 -4.90 -1.22
CA ILE A 71 22.72 -4.07 -1.70
C ILE A 71 23.86 -3.97 -0.66
N SER A 72 23.54 -4.02 0.64
CA SER A 72 24.54 -3.94 1.71
C SER A 72 25.41 -5.20 1.83
N LYS A 73 24.94 -6.33 1.31
CA LYS A 73 25.67 -7.61 1.35
C LYS A 73 26.54 -7.77 0.10
N ARG A 74 27.77 -8.24 0.29
CA ARG A 74 28.65 -8.65 -0.83
C ARG A 74 28.46 -10.10 -1.21
N GLU A 75 28.08 -10.96 -0.25
CA GLU A 75 27.95 -12.39 -0.44
C GLU A 75 26.47 -12.77 -0.56
N HIS A 76 26.11 -13.37 -1.69
CA HIS A 76 24.76 -13.83 -1.99
C HIS A 76 24.82 -15.28 -2.45
N LEU A 77 24.49 -16.22 -1.58
CA LEU A 77 24.65 -17.66 -1.83
C LEU A 77 26.08 -17.98 -2.29
N LYS A 78 26.24 -18.38 -3.55
CA LYS A 78 27.52 -18.68 -4.20
C LYS A 78 28.11 -17.49 -5.00
N PHE A 79 27.47 -16.33 -4.94
CA PHE A 79 27.88 -15.16 -5.71
C PHE A 79 28.53 -14.11 -4.81
N ILE A 80 29.66 -13.58 -5.22
CA ILE A 80 30.22 -12.35 -4.65
C ILE A 80 29.90 -11.22 -5.61
N VAL A 81 29.16 -10.22 -5.13
CA VAL A 81 28.61 -9.17 -5.98
C VAL A 81 28.99 -7.79 -5.45
N ASN A 82 29.42 -6.92 -6.32
CA ASN A 82 29.54 -5.49 -6.06
C ASN A 82 28.38 -4.77 -6.77
N PHE A 83 27.58 -4.09 -6.00
CA PHE A 83 26.54 -3.20 -6.52
C PHE A 83 27.10 -1.80 -6.71
N ASN A 84 27.00 -1.30 -7.94
CA ASN A 84 27.43 0.04 -8.31
C ASN A 84 26.19 0.89 -8.58
N TYR A 85 25.95 1.87 -7.73
CA TYR A 85 24.80 2.78 -7.82
C TYR A 85 25.11 4.14 -7.17
N SER A 86 24.31 5.14 -7.50
CA SER A 86 24.37 6.45 -6.86
C SER A 86 23.47 6.48 -5.62
N GLU A 87 24.04 6.65 -4.45
CA GLU A 87 23.27 6.80 -3.21
C GLU A 87 22.33 8.01 -3.25
N VAL A 88 22.76 9.11 -3.88
CA VAL A 88 21.95 10.32 -4.03
C VAL A 88 20.70 10.00 -4.86
N LYS A 89 20.88 9.37 -6.02
CA LYS A 89 19.73 8.95 -6.87
C LYS A 89 18.83 7.95 -6.18
N PHE A 90 19.38 7.04 -5.37
CA PHE A 90 18.57 6.10 -4.60
C PHE A 90 17.70 6.81 -3.55
N LYS A 91 18.26 7.77 -2.83
CA LYS A 91 17.50 8.59 -1.86
C LYS A 91 16.41 9.41 -2.54
N GLU A 92 16.72 10.00 -3.70
CA GLU A 92 15.72 10.73 -4.50
C GLU A 92 14.60 9.81 -5.00
N PHE A 93 14.95 8.63 -5.51
CA PHE A 93 14.00 7.62 -5.96
C PHE A 93 13.03 7.21 -4.84
N LYS A 94 13.56 6.91 -3.65
CA LYS A 94 12.79 6.56 -2.46
C LYS A 94 11.84 7.70 -2.04
N ARG A 95 12.33 8.95 -2.05
CA ARG A 95 11.52 10.14 -1.75
C ARG A 95 10.40 10.35 -2.77
N ASN A 96 10.71 10.25 -4.05
CA ASN A 96 9.75 10.45 -5.13
C ASN A 96 8.65 9.38 -5.10
N TYR A 97 9.00 8.12 -4.82
CA TYR A 97 8.04 7.04 -4.63
C TYR A 97 7.03 7.36 -3.51
N LYS A 98 7.52 7.81 -2.34
CA LYS A 98 6.65 8.20 -1.22
C LYS A 98 5.72 9.35 -1.58
N ILE A 99 6.22 10.39 -2.24
CA ILE A 99 5.41 11.54 -2.68
C ILE A 99 4.31 11.09 -3.66
N GLN A 100 4.65 10.29 -4.66
CA GLN A 100 3.69 9.80 -5.65
C GLN A 100 2.61 8.91 -5.03
N ASN A 101 2.98 8.02 -4.10
CA ASN A 101 2.02 7.18 -3.41
C ASN A 101 1.10 7.97 -2.50
N SER A 102 1.62 8.97 -1.80
CA SER A 102 0.81 9.89 -1.00
C SER A 102 -0.19 10.66 -1.85
N ALA A 103 0.22 11.15 -3.02
CA ALA A 103 -0.67 11.84 -3.95
C ALA A 103 -1.77 10.92 -4.52
N LYS A 104 -1.38 9.70 -4.93
CA LYS A 104 -2.34 8.67 -5.41
C LYS A 104 -3.34 8.30 -4.32
N PHE A 105 -2.87 8.15 -3.08
CA PHE A 105 -3.74 7.86 -1.94
C PHE A 105 -4.72 9.00 -1.70
N LYS A 106 -4.26 10.26 -1.61
CA LYS A 106 -5.12 11.43 -1.41
C LYS A 106 -6.20 11.53 -2.49
N SER A 107 -5.84 11.30 -3.76
CA SER A 107 -6.80 11.31 -4.87
C SER A 107 -7.85 10.20 -4.74
N ARG A 108 -7.43 8.97 -4.41
CA ARG A 108 -8.36 7.85 -4.21
C ARG A 108 -9.24 8.06 -2.98
N PHE A 109 -8.69 8.61 -1.90
CA PHE A 109 -9.41 8.91 -0.69
C PHE A 109 -10.47 9.98 -0.92
N SER A 110 -10.14 11.06 -1.65
CA SER A 110 -11.10 12.09 -2.04
C SER A 110 -12.23 11.54 -2.92
N ALA A 111 -11.90 10.70 -3.90
CA ALA A 111 -12.91 10.06 -4.75
C ALA A 111 -13.85 9.14 -3.94
N LEU A 112 -13.29 8.37 -3.01
CA LEU A 112 -14.08 7.51 -2.12
C LEU A 112 -14.97 8.33 -1.17
N ALA A 113 -14.48 9.46 -0.66
CA ALA A 113 -15.25 10.37 0.18
C ALA A 113 -16.48 10.91 -0.56
N ILE A 114 -16.34 11.29 -1.83
CA ILE A 114 -17.46 11.72 -2.67
C ILE A 114 -18.48 10.59 -2.87
N LEU A 115 -18.02 9.36 -3.13
CA LEU A 115 -18.91 8.20 -3.28
C LEU A 115 -19.67 7.84 -1.99
N LEU A 116 -19.14 8.22 -0.84
CA LEU A 116 -19.73 7.94 0.47
C LEU A 116 -20.50 9.14 1.05
N GLU A 117 -20.62 10.25 0.32
CA GLU A 117 -21.21 11.50 0.80
C GLU A 117 -22.63 11.30 1.34
N GLU A 118 -23.49 10.54 0.63
CA GLU A 118 -24.84 10.21 1.10
C GLU A 118 -24.84 9.49 2.45
N ASN A 119 -23.85 8.62 2.71
CA ASN A 119 -23.73 7.93 3.98
C ASN A 119 -23.33 8.86 5.13
N PHE A 120 -22.48 9.85 4.86
CA PHE A 120 -22.18 10.89 5.84
C PHE A 120 -23.42 11.74 6.14
N GLU A 121 -24.16 12.15 5.12
CA GLU A 121 -25.39 12.92 5.26
C GLU A 121 -26.47 12.17 6.07
N ILE A 122 -26.65 10.87 5.84
CA ILE A 122 -27.60 10.03 6.61
C ILE A 122 -27.27 10.07 8.11
N LEU A 123 -25.98 10.16 8.47
CA LEU A 123 -25.55 10.27 9.87
C LEU A 123 -25.44 11.70 10.37
N GLY A 124 -25.73 12.71 9.53
CA GLY A 124 -25.59 14.13 9.87
C GLY A 124 -24.13 14.54 10.05
N CYS A 125 -23.21 13.90 9.32
CA CYS A 125 -21.78 14.10 9.38
C CYS A 125 -21.23 14.58 8.03
N SER A 126 -19.96 14.98 8.03
CA SER A 126 -19.20 15.29 6.82
C SER A 126 -17.98 14.37 6.67
N ASN A 127 -17.40 14.33 5.49
CA ASN A 127 -16.18 13.52 5.22
C ASN A 127 -14.92 14.08 5.91
N SER A 128 -14.99 15.27 6.51
CA SER A 128 -13.92 15.88 7.31
C SER A 128 -14.01 15.52 8.81
N ASP A 129 -15.12 14.90 9.24
CA ASP A 129 -15.31 14.53 10.62
C ASP A 129 -14.45 13.32 11.02
N SER A 130 -14.13 13.23 12.31
CA SER A 130 -13.39 12.09 12.84
C SER A 130 -14.27 10.83 12.92
N PHE A 131 -13.63 9.66 12.94
CA PHE A 131 -14.36 8.41 13.16
C PHE A 131 -15.16 8.41 14.47
N GLU A 132 -14.63 9.02 15.53
CA GLU A 132 -15.34 9.17 16.80
C GLU A 132 -16.62 9.97 16.63
N THR A 133 -16.56 11.12 15.95
CA THR A 133 -17.73 11.97 15.67
C THR A 133 -18.80 11.18 14.91
N VAL A 134 -18.40 10.45 13.86
CA VAL A 134 -19.32 9.63 13.06
C VAL A 134 -19.92 8.49 13.87
N ARG A 135 -19.14 7.86 14.73
CA ARG A 135 -19.62 6.82 15.66
C ARG A 135 -20.62 7.35 16.66
N ASP A 136 -20.35 8.50 17.23
CA ASP A 136 -21.23 9.12 18.23
C ASP A 136 -22.56 9.54 17.59
N SER A 137 -22.54 10.11 16.38
CA SER A 137 -23.73 10.41 15.60
C SER A 137 -24.55 9.15 15.30
N TYR A 138 -23.88 8.07 14.86
CA TYR A 138 -24.53 6.78 14.66
C TYR A 138 -25.23 6.28 15.94
N LEU A 139 -24.54 6.30 17.09
CA LEU A 139 -25.08 5.82 18.36
C LEU A 139 -26.28 6.67 18.82
N ALA A 140 -26.21 7.98 18.63
CA ALA A 140 -27.32 8.88 18.94
C ALA A 140 -28.56 8.57 18.09
N LEU A 141 -28.39 8.46 16.76
CA LEU A 141 -29.46 8.12 15.84
C LEU A 141 -30.03 6.71 16.08
N ALA A 142 -29.15 5.73 16.29
CA ALA A 142 -29.55 4.35 16.58
C ALA A 142 -30.40 4.28 17.86
N LYS A 143 -30.07 5.06 18.89
CA LYS A 143 -30.86 5.15 20.12
C LYS A 143 -32.24 5.76 19.87
N ILE A 144 -32.35 6.74 18.96
CA ILE A 144 -33.64 7.39 18.64
C ILE A 144 -34.53 6.43 17.84
N TYR A 145 -33.97 5.73 16.84
CA TYR A 145 -34.75 4.90 15.91
C TYR A 145 -34.75 3.41 16.26
N HIS A 146 -34.28 3.03 17.46
CA HIS A 146 -34.24 1.61 17.87
C HIS A 146 -35.63 1.00 17.93
N PRO A 147 -35.84 -0.20 17.34
CA PRO A 147 -37.18 -0.84 17.30
C PRO A 147 -37.86 -0.97 18.66
N ASP A 148 -37.12 -1.32 19.71
CA ASP A 148 -37.64 -1.55 21.05
C ASP A 148 -38.31 -0.30 21.68
N ARG A 149 -37.84 0.88 21.27
CA ARG A 149 -38.37 2.15 21.79
C ARG A 149 -39.74 2.52 21.20
N HIS A 150 -40.13 1.87 20.12
CA HIS A 150 -41.31 2.16 19.33
C HIS A 150 -42.31 1.01 19.31
N SER A 151 -42.12 -0.01 20.17
CA SER A 151 -42.99 -1.19 20.27
C SER A 151 -44.46 -0.86 20.48
N ASN A 152 -44.78 0.26 21.18
CA ASN A 152 -46.11 0.71 21.50
C ASN A 152 -46.73 1.69 20.48
N LYS A 153 -46.04 1.94 19.33
CA LYS A 153 -46.55 2.81 18.28
C LYS A 153 -47.36 2.03 17.25
N SER A 154 -48.10 2.78 16.39
CA SER A 154 -48.80 2.15 15.25
C SER A 154 -47.85 1.44 14.28
N GLU A 155 -48.35 0.46 13.56
CA GLU A 155 -47.54 -0.31 12.57
C GLU A 155 -46.89 0.60 11.49
N SER A 156 -47.58 1.65 11.06
CA SER A 156 -47.04 2.62 10.12
C SER A 156 -45.81 3.31 10.68
N ILE A 157 -45.84 3.78 11.92
CA ILE A 157 -44.74 4.44 12.59
C ILE A 157 -43.60 3.44 12.83
N LYS A 158 -43.89 2.22 13.28
CA LYS A 158 -42.86 1.16 13.44
C LYS A 158 -42.10 0.90 12.14
N ASN A 159 -42.82 0.77 11.02
CA ASN A 159 -42.22 0.52 9.73
C ASN A 159 -41.33 1.68 9.27
N GLU A 160 -41.76 2.93 9.48
CA GLU A 160 -40.95 4.10 9.18
C GLU A 160 -39.65 4.14 10.01
N TYR A 161 -39.74 3.94 11.31
CA TYR A 161 -38.59 3.98 12.21
C TYR A 161 -37.64 2.82 11.94
N ASN A 162 -38.16 1.62 11.64
CA ASN A 162 -37.35 0.47 11.23
C ASN A 162 -36.61 0.74 9.92
N ALA A 163 -37.25 1.38 8.94
CA ALA A 163 -36.59 1.74 7.68
C ALA A 163 -35.48 2.77 7.91
N LYS A 164 -35.71 3.78 8.75
CA LYS A 164 -34.69 4.77 9.15
C LYS A 164 -33.53 4.09 9.88
N PHE A 165 -33.80 3.23 10.84
CA PHE A 165 -32.78 2.48 11.58
C PHE A 165 -31.88 1.66 10.64
N LYS A 166 -32.47 0.92 9.70
CA LYS A 166 -31.72 0.15 8.70
C LYS A 166 -30.83 1.03 7.81
N LYS A 167 -31.32 2.21 7.40
CA LYS A 167 -30.50 3.16 6.62
C LYS A 167 -29.32 3.68 7.42
N ILE A 168 -29.54 4.08 8.68
CA ILE A 168 -28.52 4.56 9.61
C ILE A 168 -27.44 3.48 9.82
N GLN A 169 -27.85 2.24 10.04
CA GLN A 169 -26.94 1.13 10.23
C GLN A 169 -26.12 0.85 8.97
N ALA A 170 -26.77 0.81 7.80
CA ALA A 170 -26.09 0.59 6.52
C ALA A 170 -25.06 1.70 6.21
N ALA A 171 -25.42 2.96 6.46
CA ALA A 171 -24.51 4.10 6.28
C ALA A 171 -23.27 3.98 7.18
N TYR A 172 -23.45 3.65 8.45
CA TYR A 172 -22.33 3.46 9.37
C TYR A 172 -21.42 2.30 8.98
N GLU A 173 -21.98 1.15 8.59
CA GLU A 173 -21.19 0.01 8.10
C GLU A 173 -20.41 0.33 6.82
N ALA A 174 -20.98 1.15 5.93
CA ALA A 174 -20.29 1.59 4.71
C ALA A 174 -19.11 2.52 5.00
N LEU A 175 -19.19 3.33 6.08
CA LEU A 175 -18.13 4.28 6.45
C LEU A 175 -16.98 3.65 7.24
N LYS A 176 -17.17 2.54 7.94
CA LYS A 176 -16.10 1.86 8.71
C LYS A 176 -14.84 1.59 7.91
N PRO A 177 -14.89 0.99 6.69
CA PRO A 177 -13.71 0.74 5.89
C PRO A 177 -12.98 2.01 5.44
N PHE A 178 -13.71 3.11 5.26
CA PHE A 178 -13.14 4.40 4.90
C PHE A 178 -12.16 4.89 5.98
N PHE A 179 -12.57 4.88 7.24
CA PHE A 179 -11.72 5.30 8.35
C PHE A 179 -10.59 4.31 8.65
N LYS A 180 -10.84 3.02 8.58
CA LYS A 180 -9.80 1.99 8.76
C LYS A 180 -8.66 2.15 7.75
N ASN A 181 -8.98 2.48 6.52
CA ASN A 181 -7.96 2.74 5.48
C ASN A 181 -7.19 4.04 5.76
N GLN A 182 -7.83 5.06 6.33
CA GLN A 182 -7.19 6.31 6.73
C GLN A 182 -6.18 6.10 7.86
N GLU A 183 -6.54 5.36 8.91
CA GLU A 183 -5.65 5.04 10.04
C GLU A 183 -4.41 4.25 9.60
N ASN A 184 -4.58 3.24 8.74
CA ASN A 184 -3.47 2.45 8.21
C ASN A 184 -2.47 3.31 7.41
N PHE A 185 -2.93 4.38 6.77
CA PHE A 185 -2.07 5.28 6.03
C PHE A 185 -1.27 6.22 6.95
N ILE A 186 -1.88 6.72 8.02
CA ILE A 186 -1.24 7.62 8.99
C ILE A 186 -0.11 6.88 9.73
N GLN A 187 -0.26 5.57 9.99
CA GLN A 187 0.77 4.76 10.68
C GLN A 187 1.98 4.41 9.80
N VAL A 188 1.87 4.51 8.48
CA VAL A 188 2.94 4.14 7.52
C VAL A 188 3.71 5.37 6.98
N GLY A 189 3.27 6.58 7.28
CA GLY A 189 3.92 7.85 6.90
C GLY A 189 4.81 8.42 7.97
#